data_313b9d9627df329e432b3ecf0bdbc1e4
#
_entry.id   313b9d9627df329e432b3ecf0bdbc1e4
#
_cell.length_a   1.000
_cell.length_b   1.000
_cell.length_c   1.000
_cell.angle_alpha   90.00
_cell.angle_beta   90.00
_cell.angle_gamma   90.00
#
_symmetry.space_group_name_H-M   'P 1'
#
loop_
_entity.id
_entity.type
_entity.pdbx_description
1 polymer ?
#
loop_
_entity_poly.entity_id
_entity_poly.type
_entity_poly.pdbx_seq_one_letter_code
_entity_poly.pdbx_strand_id
1 'polypeptide(L)'
;MKILHTADWHLGKRLDRFSRLEEQVLVMNEIIEIANEQHVNLVLIAGDLFDNFNPGVEATELFYKTLKRLSLNGKRPVVAISGNHDSPNLIDAPDPLARECGIILIGHPKAEVSPFEVEGFKIKQSAPGFIEIQLKNQDFPVRILHTPYANEIRLKEYFGENKEEELSNVLAENWKTLADEFCDQKGVNLLTAHLYMNKKGAPLLEEPEGEKPIKIGNADLIYSEIIPPQIQYTALGHLHGFRNIGTAEKPVVYSSSPLCYSFSEAGQTKYISIIDAQPNQKVSFERIPLQNGKSLARKTFNNVETAVEWLTENQNSLVELTLESETFLTVEERKRIYQTHHGIVHLIPKIRNQEFNENELRTVNLNQDIQSLFKDYFKSKNNGQEANEDLINLFNEIKNL
;
A
#
# COMPACT_ATOMS: atom_id res chain seq x y z
N MET A 1 19.39 -5.67 -18.24
CA MET A 1 19.61 -5.37 -16.82
C MET A 1 18.42 -5.82 -16.01
N LYS A 2 18.62 -6.21 -14.74
CA LYS A 2 17.53 -6.62 -13.87
C LYS A 2 17.12 -5.50 -12.91
N ILE A 3 15.81 -5.29 -12.76
CA ILE A 3 15.21 -4.28 -11.91
C ILE A 3 14.24 -4.97 -10.95
N LEU A 4 14.32 -4.64 -9.67
CA LEU A 4 13.33 -5.06 -8.69
C LEU A 4 12.30 -3.95 -8.51
N HIS A 5 11.00 -4.28 -8.58
CA HIS A 5 9.90 -3.40 -8.27
C HIS A 5 9.11 -3.96 -7.09
N THR A 6 8.94 -3.14 -6.07
CA THR A 6 8.12 -3.37 -4.88
C THR A 6 7.39 -2.09 -4.50
N ALA A 7 6.32 -2.17 -3.72
CA ALA A 7 5.50 -1.02 -3.30
C ALA A 7 4.75 -1.33 -2.00
N ASP A 8 4.09 -0.34 -1.45
CA ASP A 8 3.08 -0.46 -0.39
C ASP A 8 3.61 -1.22 0.83
N TRP A 9 4.79 -0.79 1.32
CA TRP A 9 5.46 -1.42 2.46
C TRP A 9 4.71 -1.20 3.78
N HIS A 10 4.07 -0.03 3.93
CA HIS A 10 3.32 0.36 5.12
C HIS A 10 4.06 0.02 6.42
N LEU A 11 5.35 0.38 6.50
CA LEU A 11 6.16 0.06 7.68
C LEU A 11 5.56 0.70 8.94
N GLY A 12 5.43 -0.12 9.99
CA GLY A 12 4.75 0.24 11.22
C GLY A 12 3.25 -0.07 11.25
N LYS A 13 2.69 -0.66 10.18
CA LYS A 13 1.28 -1.08 10.11
C LYS A 13 0.92 -1.99 11.28
N ARG A 14 -0.28 -1.77 11.79
CA ARG A 14 -0.94 -2.67 12.75
C ARG A 14 -2.20 -3.25 12.11
N LEU A 15 -2.52 -4.46 12.50
CA LEU A 15 -3.83 -5.04 12.22
C LEU A 15 -4.58 -5.08 13.55
N ASP A 16 -5.44 -4.10 13.79
CA ASP A 16 -6.03 -3.83 15.10
C ASP A 16 -4.95 -3.74 16.21
N ARG A 17 -5.01 -4.59 17.23
CA ARG A 17 -4.02 -4.63 18.33
C ARG A 17 -2.68 -5.29 17.95
N PHE A 18 -2.61 -5.99 16.82
CA PHE A 18 -1.43 -6.74 16.40
C PHE A 18 -0.45 -5.86 15.62
N SER A 19 0.77 -5.69 16.13
CA SER A 19 1.85 -5.10 15.35
C SER A 19 2.28 -6.08 14.26
N ARG A 20 2.54 -5.55 13.06
CA ARG A 20 3.07 -6.35 11.95
C ARG A 20 4.58 -6.17 11.77
N LEU A 21 5.23 -5.42 12.66
CA LEU A 21 6.63 -4.99 12.49
C LEU A 21 7.61 -6.18 12.43
N GLU A 22 7.43 -7.20 13.27
CA GLU A 22 8.28 -8.41 13.24
C GLU A 22 8.19 -9.12 11.89
N GLU A 23 6.98 -9.23 11.34
CA GLU A 23 6.74 -9.82 10.02
C GLU A 23 7.34 -8.94 8.91
N GLN A 24 7.25 -7.61 9.07
CA GLN A 24 7.87 -6.66 8.15
C GLN A 24 9.39 -6.80 8.15
N VAL A 25 10.03 -7.03 9.29
CA VAL A 25 11.47 -7.33 9.34
C VAL A 25 11.82 -8.58 8.53
N LEU A 26 11.03 -9.65 8.68
CA LEU A 26 11.27 -10.91 7.96
C LEU A 26 11.10 -10.74 6.45
N VAL A 27 10.01 -10.12 6.01
CA VAL A 27 9.76 -9.95 4.58
C VAL A 27 10.71 -8.94 3.92
N MET A 28 11.16 -7.89 4.63
CA MET A 28 12.19 -6.99 4.12
C MET A 28 13.53 -7.71 3.95
N ASN A 29 13.89 -8.63 4.85
CA ASN A 29 15.07 -9.47 4.69
C ASN A 29 14.94 -10.38 3.44
N GLU A 30 13.78 -11.01 3.24
CA GLU A 30 13.50 -11.82 2.06
C GLU A 30 13.66 -11.02 0.75
N ILE A 31 13.10 -9.80 0.69
CA ILE A 31 13.25 -8.91 -0.47
C ILE A 31 14.74 -8.59 -0.76
N ILE A 32 15.53 -8.33 0.28
CA ILE A 32 16.97 -8.08 0.13
C ILE A 32 17.70 -9.32 -0.40
N GLU A 33 17.37 -10.50 0.12
CA GLU A 33 17.96 -11.78 -0.33
C GLU A 33 17.62 -12.04 -1.79
N ILE A 34 16.35 -11.91 -2.20
CA ILE A 34 15.93 -12.05 -3.59
C ILE A 34 16.67 -11.03 -4.48
N ALA A 35 16.77 -9.77 -4.06
CA ALA A 35 17.50 -8.75 -4.83
C ALA A 35 18.97 -9.11 -5.07
N ASN A 36 19.62 -9.76 -4.10
CA ASN A 36 21.00 -10.19 -4.20
C ASN A 36 21.15 -11.46 -5.05
N GLU A 37 20.32 -12.47 -4.84
CA GLU A 37 20.33 -13.73 -5.60
C GLU A 37 20.02 -13.51 -7.08
N GLN A 38 19.07 -12.60 -7.38
CA GLN A 38 18.71 -12.23 -8.73
C GLN A 38 19.71 -11.26 -9.40
N HIS A 39 20.75 -10.83 -8.69
CA HIS A 39 21.74 -9.85 -9.17
C HIS A 39 21.10 -8.57 -9.73
N VAL A 40 20.12 -8.04 -8.99
CA VAL A 40 19.38 -6.84 -9.35
C VAL A 40 20.31 -5.63 -9.49
N ASN A 41 20.13 -4.85 -10.56
CA ASN A 41 20.95 -3.67 -10.86
C ASN A 41 20.31 -2.36 -10.34
N LEU A 42 18.98 -2.33 -10.16
CA LEU A 42 18.20 -1.17 -9.74
C LEU A 42 17.01 -1.63 -8.92
N VAL A 43 16.67 -0.92 -7.85
CA VAL A 43 15.45 -1.14 -7.07
C VAL A 43 14.52 0.06 -7.21
N LEU A 44 13.24 -0.20 -7.52
CA LEU A 44 12.15 0.77 -7.53
C LEU A 44 11.16 0.44 -6.40
N ILE A 45 10.88 1.44 -5.57
CA ILE A 45 9.88 1.34 -4.48
C ILE A 45 8.80 2.37 -4.76
N ALA A 46 7.64 1.89 -5.20
CA ALA A 46 6.60 2.73 -5.77
C ALA A 46 5.58 3.22 -4.72
N GLY A 47 6.06 3.80 -3.62
CA GLY A 47 5.25 4.54 -2.65
C GLY A 47 4.70 3.70 -1.49
N ASP A 48 4.00 4.40 -0.58
CA ASP A 48 3.49 3.92 0.70
C ASP A 48 4.55 3.17 1.50
N LEU A 49 5.62 3.92 1.78
CA LEU A 49 6.79 3.44 2.50
C LEU A 49 6.45 3.20 3.98
N PHE A 50 5.66 4.10 4.55
CA PHE A 50 5.15 4.05 5.92
C PHE A 50 3.63 3.96 5.96
N ASP A 51 3.09 3.43 7.07
CA ASP A 51 1.65 3.35 7.29
C ASP A 51 0.97 4.71 7.53
N ASN A 52 1.74 5.70 7.99
CA ASN A 52 1.21 7.02 8.29
C ASN A 52 2.26 8.12 8.20
N PHE A 53 1.80 9.39 8.18
CA PHE A 53 2.62 10.59 8.05
C PHE A 53 3.73 10.75 9.11
N ASN A 54 3.53 10.20 10.32
CA ASN A 54 4.46 10.27 11.43
C ASN A 54 4.82 8.85 11.89
N PRO A 55 5.72 8.15 11.18
CA PRO A 55 6.08 6.78 11.51
C PRO A 55 6.81 6.68 12.85
N GLY A 56 6.62 5.56 13.54
CA GLY A 56 7.37 5.25 14.75
C GLY A 56 8.87 5.04 14.48
N VAL A 57 9.65 5.14 15.54
CA VAL A 57 11.13 5.00 15.46
C VAL A 57 11.53 3.66 14.87
N GLU A 58 10.90 2.57 15.30
CA GLU A 58 11.23 1.21 14.83
C GLU A 58 10.92 1.03 13.33
N ALA A 59 9.82 1.59 12.84
CA ALA A 59 9.49 1.58 11.43
C ALA A 59 10.49 2.39 10.60
N THR A 60 10.89 3.55 11.10
CA THR A 60 11.90 4.42 10.49
C THR A 60 13.27 3.73 10.45
N GLU A 61 13.65 3.08 11.54
CA GLU A 61 14.90 2.31 11.61
C GLU A 61 14.91 1.15 10.61
N LEU A 62 13.80 0.38 10.54
CA LEU A 62 13.65 -0.71 9.57
C LEU A 62 13.77 -0.20 8.13
N PHE A 63 13.11 0.92 7.82
CA PHE A 63 13.17 1.56 6.50
C PHE A 63 14.60 1.84 6.07
N TYR A 64 15.34 2.63 6.84
CA TYR A 64 16.70 3.02 6.46
C TYR A 64 17.67 1.85 6.44
N LYS A 65 17.56 0.89 7.37
CA LYS A 65 18.37 -0.34 7.35
C LYS A 65 18.11 -1.16 6.09
N THR A 66 16.86 -1.27 5.68
CA THR A 66 16.47 -2.00 4.46
C THR A 66 17.03 -1.31 3.21
N LEU A 67 16.83 0.00 3.07
CA LEU A 67 17.35 0.77 1.93
C LEU A 67 18.88 0.68 1.83
N LYS A 68 19.59 0.81 2.95
CA LYS A 68 21.05 0.71 2.98
C LYS A 68 21.54 -0.66 2.52
N ARG A 69 20.86 -1.74 2.92
CA ARG A 69 21.21 -3.10 2.49
C ARG A 69 20.86 -3.34 1.02
N LEU A 70 19.70 -2.83 0.55
CA LEU A 70 19.33 -2.89 -0.86
C LEU A 70 20.30 -2.11 -1.75
N SER A 71 20.83 -0.98 -1.30
CA SER A 71 21.76 -0.15 -2.08
C SER A 71 23.18 -0.71 -2.13
N LEU A 72 23.50 -1.73 -1.34
CA LEU A 72 24.86 -2.28 -1.24
C LEU A 72 25.93 -1.19 -1.02
N ASN A 73 25.61 -0.20 -0.16
CA ASN A 73 26.45 0.98 0.11
C ASN A 73 26.82 1.78 -1.16
N GLY A 74 25.85 2.03 -2.03
CA GLY A 74 26.05 2.84 -3.25
C GLY A 74 26.46 2.07 -4.50
N LYS A 75 26.47 0.73 -4.46
CA LYS A 75 26.73 -0.10 -5.65
C LYS A 75 25.49 -0.31 -6.52
N ARG A 76 24.30 -0.23 -5.92
CA ARG A 76 23.00 -0.42 -6.57
C ARG A 76 22.08 0.76 -6.24
N PRO A 77 21.60 1.53 -7.23
CA PRO A 77 20.66 2.59 -6.99
C PRO A 77 19.36 2.03 -6.43
N VAL A 78 18.81 2.71 -5.41
CA VAL A 78 17.49 2.48 -4.86
C VAL A 78 16.69 3.76 -5.01
N VAL A 79 15.62 3.73 -5.79
CA VAL A 79 14.70 4.86 -6.01
C VAL A 79 13.42 4.57 -5.25
N ALA A 80 13.10 5.41 -4.28
CA ALA A 80 11.87 5.30 -3.49
C ALA A 80 11.06 6.60 -3.59
N ILE A 81 9.82 6.48 -4.03
CA ILE A 81 8.88 7.61 -4.11
C ILE A 81 7.89 7.57 -2.95
N SER A 82 7.30 8.70 -2.56
CA SER A 82 6.25 8.73 -1.54
C SER A 82 4.89 8.31 -2.11
N GLY A 83 4.10 7.61 -1.29
CA GLY A 83 2.69 7.32 -1.52
C GLY A 83 1.75 8.31 -0.82
N ASN A 84 0.44 7.98 -0.77
CA ASN A 84 -0.56 8.83 -0.12
C ASN A 84 -0.50 8.75 1.42
N HIS A 85 0.07 7.69 1.99
CA HIS A 85 0.31 7.54 3.42
C HIS A 85 1.55 8.28 3.91
N ASP A 86 2.49 8.59 3.02
CA ASP A 86 3.78 9.19 3.37
C ASP A 86 3.71 10.71 3.49
N SER A 87 4.50 11.27 4.41
CA SER A 87 4.80 12.68 4.46
C SER A 87 5.90 13.03 3.45
N PRO A 88 5.60 13.79 2.37
CA PRO A 88 6.61 14.13 1.36
C PRO A 88 7.85 14.79 1.95
N ASN A 89 7.67 15.71 2.88
CA ASN A 89 8.78 16.42 3.52
C ASN A 89 9.65 15.49 4.37
N LEU A 90 9.05 14.48 5.03
CA LEU A 90 9.79 13.48 5.81
C LEU A 90 10.62 12.58 4.88
N ILE A 91 10.11 12.26 3.69
CA ILE A 91 10.84 11.46 2.71
C ILE A 91 12.00 12.26 2.10
N ASP A 92 11.82 13.54 1.81
CA ASP A 92 12.86 14.37 1.22
C ASP A 92 13.95 14.80 2.25
N ALA A 93 13.61 14.92 3.53
CA ALA A 93 14.51 15.47 4.55
C ALA A 93 15.89 14.76 4.66
N PRO A 94 16.00 13.42 4.58
CA PRO A 94 17.29 12.73 4.68
C PRO A 94 18.07 12.64 3.36
N ASP A 95 17.59 13.25 2.27
CA ASP A 95 18.19 13.16 0.94
C ASP A 95 19.71 13.39 0.90
N PRO A 96 20.30 14.39 1.59
CA PRO A 96 21.75 14.60 1.54
C PRO A 96 22.56 13.40 2.06
N LEU A 97 22.07 12.74 3.09
CA LEU A 97 22.72 11.55 3.67
C LEU A 97 22.37 10.28 2.87
N ALA A 98 21.14 10.19 2.39
CA ALA A 98 20.66 9.04 1.61
C ALA A 98 21.47 8.88 0.30
N ARG A 99 21.76 9.98 -0.38
CA ARG A 99 22.56 10.00 -1.61
C ARG A 99 23.96 9.42 -1.43
N GLU A 100 24.64 9.69 -0.31
CA GLU A 100 25.93 9.09 0.02
C GLU A 100 25.88 7.56 0.11
N CYS A 101 24.69 7.01 0.37
CA CYS A 101 24.44 5.57 0.38
C CYS A 101 23.89 5.03 -0.96
N GLY A 102 23.76 5.86 -1.99
CA GLY A 102 23.15 5.47 -3.26
C GLY A 102 21.63 5.31 -3.23
N ILE A 103 20.97 6.00 -2.32
CA ILE A 103 19.52 5.97 -2.12
C ILE A 103 18.94 7.32 -2.61
N ILE A 104 17.94 7.26 -3.47
CA ILE A 104 17.26 8.39 -4.08
C ILE A 104 15.84 8.43 -3.50
N LEU A 105 15.56 9.41 -2.65
CA LEU A 105 14.27 9.62 -2.02
C LEU A 105 13.52 10.74 -2.71
N ILE A 106 12.26 10.52 -3.07
CA ILE A 106 11.46 11.48 -3.84
C ILE A 106 10.09 11.64 -3.17
N GLY A 107 9.91 12.72 -2.43
CA GLY A 107 8.69 12.99 -1.69
C GLY A 107 7.63 13.75 -2.49
N HIS A 108 8.01 14.68 -3.36
CA HIS A 108 7.09 15.53 -4.12
C HIS A 108 7.04 15.18 -5.61
N PRO A 109 5.88 15.31 -6.31
CA PRO A 109 5.74 14.97 -7.72
C PRO A 109 6.67 15.75 -8.66
N LYS A 110 6.98 17.00 -8.32
CA LYS A 110 7.89 17.88 -9.08
C LYS A 110 9.27 18.01 -8.44
N ALA A 111 9.68 17.03 -7.61
CA ALA A 111 11.02 17.04 -7.03
C ALA A 111 12.08 16.90 -8.13
N GLU A 112 13.16 17.62 -7.98
CA GLU A 112 14.36 17.51 -8.80
C GLU A 112 15.49 16.93 -7.95
N VAL A 113 16.05 15.79 -8.39
CA VAL A 113 17.12 15.11 -7.69
C VAL A 113 18.45 15.76 -8.05
N SER A 114 19.18 16.29 -7.07
CA SER A 114 20.50 16.87 -7.34
C SER A 114 21.46 15.83 -7.90
N PRO A 115 22.27 16.14 -8.93
CA PRO A 115 23.28 15.23 -9.46
C PRO A 115 24.30 14.80 -8.39
N PHE A 116 24.64 13.50 -8.37
CA PHE A 116 25.66 12.93 -7.49
C PHE A 116 26.26 11.66 -8.11
N GLU A 117 27.41 11.23 -7.58
CA GLU A 117 28.08 10.01 -7.99
C GLU A 117 28.49 9.19 -6.76
N VAL A 118 28.29 7.88 -6.84
CA VAL A 118 28.71 6.89 -5.86
C VAL A 118 29.49 5.74 -6.53
N GLU A 119 29.87 4.71 -5.76
CA GLU A 119 30.67 3.61 -6.27
C GLU A 119 30.08 2.92 -7.51
N GLY A 120 28.76 2.66 -7.55
CA GLY A 120 28.12 1.86 -8.60
C GLY A 120 27.48 2.64 -9.74
N PHE A 121 27.19 3.93 -9.55
CA PHE A 121 26.44 4.73 -10.52
C PHE A 121 26.60 6.24 -10.31
N LYS A 122 26.08 7.00 -11.27
CA LYS A 122 25.89 8.45 -11.13
C LYS A 122 24.52 8.88 -11.65
N ILE A 123 23.97 9.93 -11.06
CA ILE A 123 22.87 10.70 -11.64
C ILE A 123 23.50 11.66 -12.65
N LYS A 124 23.25 11.38 -13.93
CA LYS A 124 23.86 12.14 -15.03
C LYS A 124 23.08 13.39 -15.36
N GLN A 125 21.76 13.29 -15.29
CA GLN A 125 20.82 14.36 -15.59
C GLN A 125 19.57 14.22 -14.73
N SER A 126 18.96 15.32 -14.37
CA SER A 126 17.66 15.39 -13.69
C SER A 126 16.86 16.60 -14.15
N ALA A 127 15.56 16.50 -13.99
CA ALA A 127 14.58 17.55 -14.16
C ALA A 127 13.42 17.29 -13.18
N PRO A 128 12.52 18.26 -12.93
CA PRO A 128 11.32 18.01 -12.13
C PRO A 128 10.53 16.82 -12.68
N GLY A 129 10.44 15.73 -11.90
CA GLY A 129 9.76 14.48 -12.33
C GLY A 129 10.60 13.51 -13.16
N PHE A 130 11.92 13.76 -13.32
CA PHE A 130 12.79 12.93 -14.16
C PHE A 130 14.20 12.77 -13.58
N ILE A 131 14.77 11.57 -13.74
CA ILE A 131 16.19 11.28 -13.49
C ILE A 131 16.78 10.37 -14.58
N GLU A 132 18.04 10.62 -14.96
CA GLU A 132 18.86 9.71 -15.76
C GLU A 132 19.99 9.14 -14.90
N ILE A 133 20.01 7.83 -14.77
CA ILE A 133 21.02 7.07 -14.00
C ILE A 133 21.96 6.38 -14.98
N GLN A 134 23.26 6.62 -14.83
CA GLN A 134 24.29 5.85 -15.51
C GLN A 134 24.92 4.84 -14.54
N LEU A 135 24.61 3.56 -14.72
CA LEU A 135 25.26 2.47 -14.00
C LEU A 135 26.67 2.25 -14.54
N LYS A 136 27.65 2.00 -13.67
CA LYS A 136 29.06 1.78 -14.10
C LYS A 136 29.27 0.45 -14.86
N ASN A 137 28.36 -0.50 -14.68
CA ASN A 137 28.41 -1.81 -15.34
C ASN A 137 27.42 -1.94 -16.52
N GLN A 138 26.88 -0.84 -17.03
CA GLN A 138 26.01 -0.80 -18.19
C GLN A 138 26.46 0.29 -19.16
N ASP A 139 26.42 -0.01 -20.46
CA ASP A 139 26.80 0.92 -21.52
C ASP A 139 25.68 1.89 -21.94
N PHE A 140 24.52 1.76 -21.32
CA PHE A 140 23.33 2.57 -21.61
C PHE A 140 22.77 3.22 -20.35
N PRO A 141 22.11 4.39 -20.47
CA PRO A 141 21.45 5.05 -19.34
C PRO A 141 20.12 4.38 -18.99
N VAL A 142 19.74 4.53 -17.72
CA VAL A 142 18.39 4.22 -17.22
C VAL A 142 17.68 5.53 -16.92
N ARG A 143 16.56 5.76 -17.57
CA ARG A 143 15.75 6.96 -17.46
C ARG A 143 14.46 6.66 -16.75
N ILE A 144 14.16 7.43 -15.74
CA ILE A 144 13.01 7.18 -14.88
C ILE A 144 12.20 8.47 -14.79
N LEU A 145 10.99 8.43 -15.34
CA LEU A 145 9.94 9.38 -14.97
C LEU A 145 9.40 8.95 -13.60
N HIS A 146 9.29 9.89 -12.66
CA HIS A 146 8.81 9.58 -11.32
C HIS A 146 7.65 10.49 -10.92
N THR A 147 6.61 9.88 -10.39
CA THR A 147 5.43 10.58 -9.90
C THR A 147 5.02 10.00 -8.55
N PRO A 148 5.56 10.51 -7.43
CA PRO A 148 4.98 10.28 -6.12
C PRO A 148 3.49 10.57 -6.11
N TYR A 149 2.77 10.15 -5.07
CA TYR A 149 1.35 10.44 -4.97
C TYR A 149 1.07 11.92 -5.28
N ALA A 150 0.21 12.15 -6.26
CA ALA A 150 -0.08 13.45 -6.81
C ALA A 150 -1.57 13.82 -6.63
N ASN A 151 -1.80 15.02 -6.12
CA ASN A 151 -3.10 15.68 -6.04
C ASN A 151 -2.89 17.19 -6.14
N GLU A 152 -3.97 17.99 -6.13
CA GLU A 152 -3.89 19.46 -6.19
C GLU A 152 -2.89 20.05 -5.18
N ILE A 153 -2.91 19.56 -3.94
CA ILE A 153 -2.07 20.09 -2.85
C ILE A 153 -0.59 19.79 -3.11
N ARG A 154 -0.26 18.53 -3.50
CA ARG A 154 1.13 18.11 -3.73
C ARG A 154 1.70 18.67 -5.04
N LEU A 155 0.85 18.87 -6.05
CA LEU A 155 1.23 19.54 -7.31
C LEU A 155 1.29 21.06 -7.18
N LYS A 156 0.64 21.62 -6.15
CA LYS A 156 0.45 23.07 -5.94
C LYS A 156 -0.28 23.72 -7.13
N GLU A 157 -1.24 23.00 -7.68
CA GLU A 157 -2.08 23.42 -8.81
C GLU A 157 -3.56 23.34 -8.41
N TYR A 158 -4.39 24.26 -8.90
CA TYR A 158 -5.82 24.27 -8.67
C TYR A 158 -6.55 23.71 -9.90
N PHE A 159 -7.33 22.66 -9.74
CA PHE A 159 -7.98 21.95 -10.84
C PHE A 159 -9.44 22.38 -11.08
N GLY A 160 -9.97 23.35 -10.35
CA GLY A 160 -11.34 23.83 -10.56
C GLY A 160 -12.41 22.78 -10.21
N GLU A 161 -13.50 22.74 -11.00
CA GLU A 161 -14.64 21.85 -10.76
C GLU A 161 -14.43 20.43 -11.37
N ASN A 162 -13.63 20.30 -12.44
CA ASN A 162 -13.38 19.05 -13.17
C ASN A 162 -12.05 18.38 -12.77
N LYS A 163 -11.86 18.12 -11.49
CA LYS A 163 -10.60 17.63 -10.92
C LYS A 163 -10.06 16.35 -11.57
N GLU A 164 -10.95 15.42 -11.96
CA GLU A 164 -10.56 14.15 -12.60
C GLU A 164 -9.82 14.37 -13.93
N GLU A 165 -10.43 15.16 -14.77
CA GLU A 165 -9.89 15.43 -16.11
C GLU A 165 -8.61 16.25 -16.03
N GLU A 166 -8.56 17.23 -15.13
CA GLU A 166 -7.42 18.12 -14.97
C GLU A 166 -6.17 17.40 -14.43
N LEU A 167 -6.28 16.55 -13.38
CA LEU A 167 -5.15 15.77 -12.89
C LEU A 167 -4.59 14.88 -14.01
N SER A 168 -5.46 14.18 -14.73
CA SER A 168 -5.07 13.30 -15.83
C SER A 168 -4.36 14.10 -16.95
N ASN A 169 -4.87 15.27 -17.32
CA ASN A 169 -4.29 16.13 -18.35
C ASN A 169 -2.91 16.66 -17.93
N VAL A 170 -2.77 17.14 -16.69
CA VAL A 170 -1.50 17.62 -16.15
C VAL A 170 -0.44 16.52 -16.15
N LEU A 171 -0.80 15.31 -15.71
CA LEU A 171 0.13 14.18 -15.71
C LEU A 171 0.48 13.74 -17.14
N ALA A 172 -0.50 13.68 -18.05
CA ALA A 172 -0.27 13.32 -19.45
C ALA A 172 0.68 14.29 -20.14
N GLU A 173 0.49 15.62 -19.96
CA GLU A 173 1.34 16.65 -20.54
C GLU A 173 2.76 16.61 -19.95
N ASN A 174 2.88 16.49 -18.64
CA ASN A 174 4.17 16.40 -17.96
C ASN A 174 4.95 15.16 -18.41
N TRP A 175 4.34 13.99 -18.40
CA TRP A 175 5.01 12.74 -18.83
C TRP A 175 5.38 12.78 -20.30
N LYS A 176 4.48 13.31 -21.15
CA LYS A 176 4.76 13.46 -22.58
C LYS A 176 5.96 14.38 -22.82
N THR A 177 5.98 15.54 -22.19
CA THR A 177 7.07 16.53 -22.32
C THR A 177 8.41 15.91 -21.91
N LEU A 178 8.46 15.27 -20.73
CA LEU A 178 9.67 14.63 -20.22
C LEU A 178 10.11 13.45 -21.11
N ALA A 179 9.17 12.64 -21.58
CA ALA A 179 9.49 11.51 -22.46
C ALA A 179 9.99 11.96 -23.84
N ASP A 180 9.40 13.00 -24.42
CA ASP A 180 9.81 13.56 -25.71
C ASP A 180 11.19 14.22 -25.63
N GLU A 181 11.54 14.83 -24.49
CA GLU A 181 12.83 15.50 -24.29
C GLU A 181 13.96 14.51 -23.96
N PHE A 182 13.68 13.52 -23.08
CA PHE A 182 14.75 12.71 -22.48
C PHE A 182 14.74 11.25 -22.90
N CYS A 183 13.62 10.68 -23.35
CA CYS A 183 13.49 9.23 -23.59
C CYS A 183 13.68 8.87 -25.06
N ASP A 184 14.82 8.30 -25.38
CA ASP A 184 15.13 7.74 -26.70
C ASP A 184 15.32 6.22 -26.66
N GLN A 185 15.62 5.62 -27.81
CA GLN A 185 15.84 4.18 -27.96
C GLN A 185 17.22 3.70 -27.46
N LYS A 186 18.11 4.59 -26.98
CA LYS A 186 19.46 4.24 -26.53
C LYS A 186 19.52 3.94 -25.04
N GLY A 187 18.46 4.24 -24.29
CA GLY A 187 18.35 3.98 -22.86
C GLY A 187 17.17 3.08 -22.51
N VAL A 188 17.17 2.56 -21.29
CA VAL A 188 15.99 1.91 -20.68
C VAL A 188 15.09 3.00 -20.07
N ASN A 189 13.84 3.08 -20.54
CA ASN A 189 12.90 4.12 -20.16
C ASN A 189 11.80 3.55 -19.28
N LEU A 190 11.67 4.06 -18.06
CA LEU A 190 10.76 3.59 -17.02
C LEU A 190 9.88 4.72 -16.51
N LEU A 191 8.70 4.37 -16.00
CA LEU A 191 7.88 5.25 -15.18
C LEU A 191 7.67 4.59 -13.82
N THR A 192 7.82 5.32 -12.73
CA THR A 192 7.38 4.88 -11.40
C THR A 192 6.39 5.88 -10.85
N ALA A 193 5.24 5.38 -10.36
CA ALA A 193 4.18 6.25 -9.84
C ALA A 193 3.40 5.59 -8.71
N HIS A 194 2.87 6.42 -7.81
CA HIS A 194 1.94 5.97 -6.78
C HIS A 194 0.57 6.61 -7.02
N LEU A 195 -0.26 5.94 -7.80
CA LEU A 195 -1.52 6.47 -8.32
C LEU A 195 -2.56 5.36 -8.45
N TYR A 196 -3.84 5.71 -8.35
CA TYR A 196 -4.90 4.82 -8.75
C TYR A 196 -5.05 4.88 -10.28
N MET A 197 -4.51 3.88 -10.96
CA MET A 197 -4.57 3.77 -12.41
C MET A 197 -5.38 2.56 -12.86
N ASN A 198 -6.08 2.69 -13.97
CA ASN A 198 -6.80 1.59 -14.60
C ASN A 198 -6.70 1.68 -16.12
N LYS A 199 -7.04 0.61 -16.80
CA LYS A 199 -7.22 0.62 -18.27
C LYS A 199 -8.60 1.16 -18.62
N LYS A 200 -8.69 2.01 -19.64
CA LYS A 200 -9.98 2.57 -20.10
C LYS A 200 -10.93 1.46 -20.52
N GLY A 201 -12.15 1.51 -19.99
CA GLY A 201 -13.18 0.51 -20.27
C GLY A 201 -13.05 -0.82 -19.50
N ALA A 202 -12.01 -1.00 -18.67
CA ALA A 202 -11.93 -2.15 -17.77
C ALA A 202 -12.79 -1.91 -16.51
N PRO A 203 -13.24 -2.98 -15.82
CA PRO A 203 -13.88 -2.87 -14.52
C PRO A 203 -12.97 -2.11 -13.54
N LEU A 204 -13.57 -1.32 -12.65
CA LEU A 204 -12.82 -0.61 -11.61
C LEU A 204 -12.14 -1.62 -10.68
N LEU A 205 -10.90 -1.32 -10.32
CA LEU A 205 -10.14 -2.11 -9.35
C LEU A 205 -10.57 -1.71 -7.94
N GLU A 206 -10.68 -2.70 -7.06
CA GLU A 206 -11.01 -2.45 -5.66
C GLU A 206 -9.77 -1.96 -4.92
N GLU A 207 -9.92 -0.88 -4.17
CA GLU A 207 -8.92 -0.41 -3.21
C GLU A 207 -8.97 -1.27 -1.94
N PRO A 208 -7.85 -1.47 -1.23
CA PRO A 208 -7.82 -2.28 -0.01
C PRO A 208 -8.74 -1.71 1.08
N GLU A 209 -9.47 -2.56 1.78
CA GLU A 209 -10.26 -2.14 2.95
C GLU A 209 -9.36 -1.58 4.05
N GLY A 210 -9.80 -0.48 4.68
CA GLY A 210 -9.08 0.14 5.79
C GLY A 210 -7.89 1.01 5.39
N GLU A 211 -7.65 1.16 4.09
CA GLU A 211 -6.69 2.12 3.57
C GLU A 211 -7.34 3.50 3.33
N LYS A 212 -6.52 4.53 3.20
CA LYS A 212 -6.99 5.86 2.79
C LYS A 212 -7.29 5.80 1.29
N PRO A 213 -8.57 5.81 0.87
CA PRO A 213 -8.87 5.72 -0.55
C PRO A 213 -8.33 6.94 -1.27
N ILE A 214 -7.66 6.73 -2.40
CA ILE A 214 -7.34 7.82 -3.33
C ILE A 214 -8.62 8.20 -4.06
N LYS A 215 -9.44 7.21 -4.37
CA LYS A 215 -10.69 7.39 -5.08
C LYS A 215 -11.79 7.97 -4.19
N ILE A 216 -11.90 9.29 -4.12
CA ILE A 216 -13.07 9.98 -3.56
C ILE A 216 -14.01 10.30 -4.74
N GLY A 217 -15.01 9.45 -4.95
CA GLY A 217 -15.80 9.47 -6.18
C GLY A 217 -15.02 8.85 -7.35
N ASN A 218 -14.81 9.57 -8.44
CA ASN A 218 -13.88 9.18 -9.52
C ASN A 218 -12.73 10.18 -9.67
N ALA A 219 -12.53 11.07 -8.70
CA ALA A 219 -11.73 12.27 -8.86
C ALA A 219 -10.24 12.05 -9.15
N ASP A 220 -9.69 10.87 -8.84
CA ASP A 220 -8.26 10.61 -8.99
C ASP A 220 -7.96 9.36 -9.83
N LEU A 221 -8.93 8.93 -10.66
CA LEU A 221 -8.74 7.81 -11.58
C LEU A 221 -7.94 8.24 -12.82
N ILE A 222 -6.76 7.67 -12.98
CA ILE A 222 -5.89 7.90 -14.13
C ILE A 222 -5.96 6.70 -15.08
N TYR A 223 -6.06 6.94 -16.38
CA TYR A 223 -6.04 5.86 -17.35
C TYR A 223 -4.63 5.60 -17.90
N SER A 224 -4.26 4.32 -18.01
CA SER A 224 -2.93 3.89 -18.48
C SER A 224 -2.58 4.34 -19.90
N GLU A 225 -3.57 4.74 -20.69
CA GLU A 225 -3.43 5.23 -22.06
C GLU A 225 -2.68 6.55 -22.18
N ILE A 226 -2.56 7.31 -21.08
CA ILE A 226 -1.77 8.57 -21.07
C ILE A 226 -0.26 8.32 -20.95
N ILE A 227 0.18 7.09 -20.65
CA ILE A 227 1.59 6.74 -20.52
C ILE A 227 2.29 6.91 -21.88
N PRO A 228 3.40 7.69 -21.94
CA PRO A 228 4.11 7.92 -23.18
C PRO A 228 4.61 6.65 -23.87
N PRO A 229 4.57 6.58 -25.19
CA PRO A 229 4.97 5.39 -25.93
C PRO A 229 6.45 5.00 -25.79
N GLN A 230 7.30 5.92 -25.33
CA GLN A 230 8.71 5.66 -25.06
C GLN A 230 8.94 4.81 -23.81
N ILE A 231 7.97 4.75 -22.88
CA ILE A 231 8.08 3.98 -21.64
C ILE A 231 7.96 2.50 -21.92
N GLN A 232 8.92 1.72 -21.42
CA GLN A 232 8.98 0.27 -21.60
C GLN A 232 8.30 -0.49 -20.46
N TYR A 233 8.34 0.06 -19.24
CA TYR A 233 7.72 -0.53 -18.04
C TYR A 233 7.26 0.57 -17.09
N THR A 234 6.07 0.39 -16.51
CA THR A 234 5.54 1.28 -15.47
C THR A 234 5.40 0.52 -14.17
N ALA A 235 6.10 1.01 -13.14
CA ALA A 235 6.05 0.52 -11.77
C ALA A 235 5.04 1.32 -10.96
N LEU A 236 3.95 0.68 -10.52
CA LEU A 236 2.87 1.30 -9.75
C LEU A 236 2.82 0.78 -8.30
N GLY A 237 2.47 1.66 -7.38
CA GLY A 237 2.00 1.35 -6.03
C GLY A 237 0.58 1.86 -5.81
N HIS A 238 0.02 1.64 -4.63
CA HIS A 238 -1.30 1.93 -4.11
C HIS A 238 -2.21 0.70 -4.01
N LEU A 239 -2.24 -0.18 -5.00
CA LEU A 239 -3.07 -1.39 -4.93
C LEU A 239 -2.25 -2.56 -4.38
N HIS A 240 -2.72 -3.13 -3.25
CA HIS A 240 -2.01 -4.17 -2.51
C HIS A 240 -2.03 -5.55 -3.20
N GLY A 241 -2.85 -5.75 -4.23
CA GLY A 241 -2.88 -6.96 -5.04
C GLY A 241 -2.04 -6.83 -6.31
N PHE A 242 -1.33 -7.91 -6.70
CA PHE A 242 -0.61 -7.92 -7.97
C PHE A 242 -1.58 -7.73 -9.15
N ARG A 243 -1.30 -6.77 -10.03
CA ARG A 243 -2.07 -6.50 -11.26
C ARG A 243 -1.14 -6.02 -12.37
N ASN A 244 -1.38 -6.49 -13.60
CA ASN A 244 -0.86 -5.86 -14.81
C ASN A 244 -2.05 -5.28 -15.59
N ILE A 245 -2.14 -3.96 -15.65
CA ILE A 245 -3.19 -3.23 -16.38
C ILE A 245 -2.73 -2.78 -17.77
N GLY A 246 -1.46 -3.01 -18.09
CA GLY A 246 -0.87 -2.72 -19.40
C GLY A 246 -1.00 -3.89 -20.38
N THR A 247 -0.11 -3.91 -21.35
CA THR A 247 0.00 -4.98 -22.36
C THR A 247 1.24 -5.85 -22.10
N ALA A 248 1.40 -6.93 -22.87
CA ALA A 248 2.61 -7.74 -22.84
C ALA A 248 3.84 -6.99 -23.38
N GLU A 249 3.63 -6.00 -24.24
CA GLU A 249 4.68 -5.14 -24.82
C GLU A 249 5.07 -3.99 -23.89
N LYS A 250 4.10 -3.45 -23.16
CA LYS A 250 4.24 -2.31 -22.26
C LYS A 250 3.51 -2.61 -20.96
N PRO A 251 4.13 -3.36 -20.05
CA PRO A 251 3.54 -3.69 -18.76
C PRO A 251 3.36 -2.45 -17.89
N VAL A 252 2.21 -2.36 -17.25
CA VAL A 252 1.87 -1.36 -16.23
C VAL A 252 1.44 -2.14 -14.99
N VAL A 253 2.31 -2.21 -13.99
CA VAL A 253 2.24 -3.26 -12.97
C VAL A 253 2.13 -2.66 -11.58
N TYR A 254 1.13 -3.12 -10.82
CA TYR A 254 1.10 -3.07 -9.36
C TYR A 254 1.80 -4.33 -8.83
N SER A 255 2.90 -4.16 -8.09
CA SER A 255 3.72 -5.29 -7.62
C SER A 255 3.10 -6.05 -6.44
N SER A 256 2.13 -5.51 -5.80
CA SER A 256 1.52 -5.81 -4.50
C SER A 256 2.26 -5.24 -3.29
N SER A 257 1.56 -5.20 -2.14
CA SER A 257 2.19 -5.00 -0.84
C SER A 257 2.97 -6.25 -0.41
N PRO A 258 4.01 -6.12 0.43
CA PRO A 258 4.80 -7.29 0.89
C PRO A 258 4.04 -8.25 1.82
N LEU A 259 3.04 -7.73 2.55
CA LEU A 259 2.18 -8.50 3.45
C LEU A 259 0.70 -8.19 3.16
N CYS A 260 -0.20 -9.08 3.54
CA CYS A 260 -1.62 -8.76 3.62
C CYS A 260 -1.86 -7.85 4.82
N TYR A 261 -2.49 -6.70 4.63
CA TYR A 261 -2.71 -5.69 5.67
C TYR A 261 -4.16 -5.55 6.11
N SER A 262 -5.10 -6.16 5.39
CA SER A 262 -6.52 -6.21 5.75
C SER A 262 -7.12 -7.59 5.48
N PHE A 263 -8.26 -7.90 6.11
CA PHE A 263 -8.94 -9.17 5.85
C PHE A 263 -9.58 -9.25 4.45
N SER A 264 -9.73 -8.16 3.73
CA SER A 264 -10.10 -8.20 2.30
C SER A 264 -9.03 -8.86 1.44
N GLU A 265 -7.79 -8.89 1.94
CA GLU A 265 -6.64 -9.52 1.28
C GLU A 265 -6.41 -10.98 1.76
N ALA A 266 -7.29 -11.51 2.62
CA ALA A 266 -7.13 -12.87 3.16
C ALA A 266 -7.02 -13.92 2.05
N GLY A 267 -6.00 -14.78 2.13
CA GLY A 267 -5.71 -15.81 1.14
C GLY A 267 -4.98 -15.32 -0.13
N GLN A 268 -4.66 -14.03 -0.24
CA GLN A 268 -3.83 -13.54 -1.34
C GLN A 268 -2.36 -13.91 -1.14
N THR A 269 -1.70 -14.26 -2.23
CA THR A 269 -0.23 -14.35 -2.27
C THR A 269 0.35 -12.97 -2.61
N LYS A 270 1.40 -12.59 -1.88
CA LYS A 270 2.13 -11.32 -2.09
C LYS A 270 3.37 -11.55 -2.93
N TYR A 271 3.75 -10.52 -3.70
CA TYR A 271 4.80 -10.65 -4.71
C TYR A 271 5.71 -9.42 -4.71
N ILE A 272 6.90 -9.61 -5.24
CA ILE A 272 7.71 -8.56 -5.86
C ILE A 272 7.86 -8.87 -7.35
N SER A 273 8.18 -7.86 -8.16
CA SER A 273 8.43 -8.06 -9.59
C SER A 273 9.91 -7.90 -9.92
N ILE A 274 10.46 -8.84 -10.68
CA ILE A 274 11.80 -8.74 -11.28
C ILE A 274 11.63 -8.52 -12.78
N ILE A 275 12.18 -7.42 -13.27
CA ILE A 275 12.07 -6.97 -14.65
C ILE A 275 13.40 -7.14 -15.33
N ASP A 276 13.44 -7.74 -16.52
CA ASP A 276 14.61 -7.71 -17.41
C ASP A 276 14.36 -6.71 -18.54
N ALA A 277 15.22 -5.70 -18.61
CA ALA A 277 15.09 -4.57 -19.52
C ALA A 277 16.39 -4.29 -20.28
N GLN A 278 16.25 -3.97 -21.57
CA GLN A 278 17.32 -3.56 -22.48
C GLN A 278 16.81 -2.38 -23.33
N PRO A 279 17.69 -1.48 -23.78
CA PRO A 279 17.29 -0.40 -24.68
C PRO A 279 16.59 -0.92 -25.93
N ASN A 280 15.50 -0.25 -26.31
CA ASN A 280 14.74 -0.56 -27.51
C ASN A 280 14.26 -2.03 -27.64
N GLN A 281 14.13 -2.71 -26.53
CA GLN A 281 13.62 -4.09 -26.48
C GLN A 281 12.37 -4.17 -25.62
N LYS A 282 11.54 -5.18 -25.89
CA LYS A 282 10.44 -5.58 -25.05
C LYS A 282 10.96 -6.01 -23.69
N VAL A 283 10.40 -5.48 -22.62
CA VAL A 283 10.74 -5.96 -21.27
C VAL A 283 10.07 -7.31 -21.01
N SER A 284 10.76 -8.18 -20.28
CA SER A 284 10.13 -9.32 -19.63
C SER A 284 10.10 -9.06 -18.12
N PHE A 285 9.11 -9.59 -17.44
CA PHE A 285 9.06 -9.55 -15.98
C PHE A 285 8.47 -10.84 -15.42
N GLU A 286 8.92 -11.18 -14.23
CA GLU A 286 8.37 -12.27 -13.43
C GLU A 286 7.95 -11.74 -12.06
N ARG A 287 6.95 -12.38 -11.46
CA ARG A 287 6.56 -12.13 -10.08
C ARG A 287 7.10 -13.23 -9.19
N ILE A 288 7.84 -12.85 -8.14
CA ILE A 288 8.37 -13.77 -7.16
C ILE A 288 7.47 -13.72 -5.93
N PRO A 289 6.88 -14.86 -5.51
CA PRO A 289 6.03 -14.89 -4.32
C PRO A 289 6.87 -14.71 -3.07
N LEU A 290 6.39 -13.87 -2.15
CA LEU A 290 6.96 -13.70 -0.82
C LEU A 290 6.40 -14.78 0.12
N GLN A 291 7.27 -15.36 0.93
CA GLN A 291 6.96 -16.50 1.81
C GLN A 291 6.84 -16.11 3.27
N ASN A 292 7.49 -15.02 3.67
CA ASN A 292 7.49 -14.58 5.05
C ASN A 292 6.24 -13.78 5.42
N GLY A 293 5.84 -13.92 6.69
CA GLY A 293 4.67 -13.28 7.26
C GLY A 293 3.57 -14.27 7.64
N LYS A 294 2.68 -13.84 8.54
CA LYS A 294 1.50 -14.62 8.92
C LYS A 294 0.41 -14.48 7.86
N SER A 295 -0.20 -15.59 7.50
CA SER A 295 -1.37 -15.55 6.63
C SER A 295 -2.56 -14.89 7.33
N LEU A 296 -3.38 -14.14 6.59
CA LEU A 296 -4.66 -13.68 7.08
C LEU A 296 -5.74 -14.69 6.69
N ALA A 297 -6.55 -15.10 7.67
CA ALA A 297 -7.62 -16.07 7.46
C ALA A 297 -8.96 -15.49 7.93
N ARG A 298 -9.93 -15.42 7.02
CA ARG A 298 -11.34 -15.14 7.33
C ARG A 298 -12.08 -16.46 7.30
N LYS A 299 -12.58 -16.93 8.46
CA LYS A 299 -13.19 -18.25 8.62
C LYS A 299 -14.52 -18.17 9.35
N THR A 300 -15.46 -18.99 8.88
CA THR A 300 -16.79 -19.15 9.50
C THR A 300 -16.99 -20.61 9.89
N PHE A 301 -17.41 -20.84 11.12
CA PHE A 301 -17.73 -22.17 11.66
C PHE A 301 -19.11 -22.14 12.33
N ASN A 302 -19.73 -23.32 12.38
CA ASN A 302 -21.07 -23.51 12.95
C ASN A 302 -21.05 -23.99 14.42
N ASN A 303 -19.87 -24.32 14.94
CA ASN A 303 -19.66 -24.72 16.33
C ASN A 303 -18.22 -24.42 16.78
N VAL A 304 -18.02 -24.42 18.09
CA VAL A 304 -16.74 -24.09 18.72
C VAL A 304 -15.70 -25.18 18.50
N GLU A 305 -16.12 -26.47 18.48
CA GLU A 305 -15.22 -27.62 18.35
C GLU A 305 -14.44 -27.58 17.04
N THR A 306 -15.15 -27.43 15.91
CA THR A 306 -14.52 -27.36 14.58
C THR A 306 -13.67 -26.09 14.42
N ALA A 307 -14.07 -24.98 15.05
CA ALA A 307 -13.25 -23.78 15.07
C ALA A 307 -11.94 -24.00 15.83
N VAL A 308 -11.99 -24.62 17.00
CA VAL A 308 -10.82 -24.95 17.84
C VAL A 308 -9.88 -25.94 17.14
N GLU A 309 -10.41 -26.96 16.48
CA GLU A 309 -9.61 -27.90 15.67
C GLU A 309 -8.83 -27.14 14.58
N TRP A 310 -9.52 -26.33 13.77
CA TRP A 310 -8.87 -25.57 12.72
C TRP A 310 -7.83 -24.57 13.27
N LEU A 311 -8.16 -23.87 14.36
CA LEU A 311 -7.25 -22.93 15.01
C LEU A 311 -5.98 -23.64 15.53
N THR A 312 -6.10 -24.87 16.02
CA THR A 312 -4.95 -25.66 16.48
C THR A 312 -3.99 -25.99 15.34
N GLU A 313 -4.51 -26.26 14.15
CA GLU A 313 -3.71 -26.61 12.96
C GLU A 313 -3.11 -25.38 12.26
N ASN A 314 -3.65 -24.17 12.49
CA ASN A 314 -3.29 -22.95 11.73
C ASN A 314 -2.65 -21.87 12.61
N GLN A 315 -1.71 -22.25 13.49
CA GLN A 315 -1.10 -21.37 14.49
C GLN A 315 -0.35 -20.15 13.89
N ASN A 316 0.18 -20.25 12.66
CA ASN A 316 0.90 -19.17 12.00
C ASN A 316 -0.03 -18.29 11.15
N SER A 317 -1.16 -17.85 11.72
CA SER A 317 -2.14 -17.01 11.05
C SER A 317 -2.66 -15.90 11.96
N LEU A 318 -3.18 -14.82 11.36
CA LEU A 318 -4.06 -13.85 12.01
C LEU A 318 -5.47 -14.08 11.51
N VAL A 319 -6.43 -14.18 12.44
CA VAL A 319 -7.75 -14.77 12.14
C VAL A 319 -8.87 -13.79 12.46
N GLU A 320 -9.76 -13.61 11.48
CA GLU A 320 -11.11 -13.11 11.67
C GLU A 320 -12.05 -14.33 11.69
N LEU A 321 -12.54 -14.66 12.89
CA LEU A 321 -13.34 -15.84 13.15
C LEU A 321 -14.81 -15.46 13.32
N THR A 322 -15.68 -15.95 12.44
CA THR A 322 -17.12 -15.87 12.59
C THR A 322 -17.66 -17.20 13.12
N LEU A 323 -18.43 -17.15 14.21
CA LEU A 323 -19.14 -18.30 14.76
C LEU A 323 -20.64 -18.14 14.59
N GLU A 324 -21.24 -18.98 13.78
CA GLU A 324 -22.69 -19.05 13.58
C GLU A 324 -23.27 -20.07 14.58
N SER A 325 -24.03 -19.59 15.57
CA SER A 325 -24.64 -20.40 16.62
C SER A 325 -26.11 -20.02 16.85
N GLU A 326 -26.85 -20.86 17.55
CA GLU A 326 -28.23 -20.56 17.94
C GLU A 326 -28.29 -19.69 19.20
N THR A 327 -27.21 -19.66 19.98
CA THR A 327 -27.10 -18.93 21.25
C THR A 327 -25.80 -18.14 21.29
N PHE A 328 -25.71 -17.16 22.20
CA PHE A 328 -24.45 -16.45 22.45
C PHE A 328 -23.37 -17.40 22.98
N LEU A 329 -22.12 -17.12 22.60
CA LEU A 329 -20.95 -17.79 23.12
C LEU A 329 -20.86 -17.61 24.66
N THR A 330 -20.67 -18.73 25.36
CA THR A 330 -20.37 -18.70 26.78
C THR A 330 -18.99 -18.12 27.08
N VAL A 331 -18.77 -17.74 28.33
CA VAL A 331 -17.45 -17.24 28.78
C VAL A 331 -16.37 -18.31 28.61
N GLU A 332 -16.70 -19.56 28.89
CA GLU A 332 -15.81 -20.71 28.77
C GLU A 332 -15.42 -21.00 27.33
N GLU A 333 -16.38 -21.00 26.40
CA GLU A 333 -16.12 -21.15 24.96
C GLU A 333 -15.23 -20.05 24.41
N ARG A 334 -15.51 -18.82 24.78
CA ARG A 334 -14.70 -17.66 24.41
C ARG A 334 -13.27 -17.77 24.93
N LYS A 335 -13.12 -18.14 26.20
CA LYS A 335 -11.82 -18.37 26.83
C LYS A 335 -11.04 -19.48 26.12
N ARG A 336 -11.70 -20.61 25.81
CA ARG A 336 -11.11 -21.75 25.09
C ARG A 336 -10.58 -21.31 23.72
N ILE A 337 -11.36 -20.55 22.93
CA ILE A 337 -10.96 -20.04 21.63
C ILE A 337 -9.68 -19.19 21.72
N TYR A 338 -9.64 -18.20 22.62
CA TYR A 338 -8.48 -17.33 22.79
C TYR A 338 -7.25 -18.04 23.39
N GLN A 339 -7.45 -19.08 24.18
CA GLN A 339 -6.36 -19.91 24.69
C GLN A 339 -5.78 -20.83 23.60
N THR A 340 -6.60 -21.26 22.66
CA THR A 340 -6.15 -22.13 21.55
C THR A 340 -5.29 -21.37 20.55
N HIS A 341 -5.59 -20.10 20.28
CA HIS A 341 -4.91 -19.36 19.22
C HIS A 341 -4.70 -17.88 19.57
N HIS A 342 -3.43 -17.45 19.59
CA HIS A 342 -3.05 -16.09 19.96
C HIS A 342 -3.23 -15.04 18.86
N GLY A 343 -3.44 -15.46 17.60
CA GLY A 343 -3.62 -14.61 16.44
C GLY A 343 -5.06 -14.25 16.11
N ILE A 344 -6.01 -14.41 17.03
CA ILE A 344 -7.40 -14.01 16.81
C ILE A 344 -7.49 -12.48 16.88
N VAL A 345 -7.74 -11.87 15.74
CA VAL A 345 -7.95 -10.43 15.61
C VAL A 345 -9.40 -10.11 15.95
N HIS A 346 -10.34 -10.73 15.25
CA HIS A 346 -11.76 -10.54 15.46
C HIS A 346 -12.44 -11.88 15.77
N LEU A 347 -13.34 -11.88 16.75
CA LEU A 347 -14.28 -12.98 17.04
C LEU A 347 -15.69 -12.42 16.88
N ILE A 348 -16.38 -12.86 15.83
CA ILE A 348 -17.69 -12.36 15.40
C ILE A 348 -18.75 -13.44 15.68
N PRO A 349 -19.54 -13.33 16.76
CA PRO A 349 -20.67 -14.21 16.97
C PRO A 349 -21.84 -13.80 16.05
N LYS A 350 -22.40 -14.77 15.33
CA LYS A 350 -23.57 -14.58 14.47
C LYS A 350 -24.67 -15.56 14.88
N ILE A 351 -25.81 -15.04 15.33
CA ILE A 351 -26.94 -15.85 15.77
C ILE A 351 -27.84 -16.17 14.58
N ARG A 352 -28.11 -17.46 14.31
CA ARG A 352 -28.80 -17.93 13.10
C ARG A 352 -30.28 -17.52 13.03
N ASN A 353 -30.98 -17.33 14.16
CA ASN A 353 -32.42 -17.10 14.21
C ASN A 353 -32.82 -15.64 14.50
N GLN A 354 -31.89 -14.73 14.53
CA GLN A 354 -32.23 -13.31 14.42
C GLN A 354 -32.35 -12.98 12.93
N GLU A 355 -33.57 -13.09 12.37
CA GLU A 355 -33.95 -12.27 11.23
C GLU A 355 -33.68 -10.81 11.67
N PHE A 356 -32.54 -10.29 11.28
CA PHE A 356 -32.38 -8.84 11.23
C PHE A 356 -33.42 -8.38 10.22
N ASN A 357 -34.53 -7.88 10.71
CA ASN A 357 -35.43 -7.11 9.90
C ASN A 357 -34.62 -5.93 9.34
N GLU A 358 -34.10 -6.08 8.13
CA GLU A 358 -33.48 -4.97 7.37
C GLU A 358 -34.43 -3.77 7.23
N ASN A 359 -35.72 -3.97 7.49
CA ASN A 359 -36.73 -2.93 7.58
C ASN A 359 -36.69 -2.13 8.90
N GLU A 360 -35.89 -2.51 9.90
CA GLU A 360 -35.57 -1.71 11.08
C GLU A 360 -34.24 -0.95 11.00
N LEU A 361 -33.70 -0.71 9.82
CA LEU A 361 -32.90 0.49 9.59
C LEU A 361 -33.85 1.69 9.79
N ARG A 362 -34.20 1.94 11.05
CA ARG A 362 -34.78 3.21 11.46
C ARG A 362 -33.84 4.26 10.91
N THR A 363 -34.35 5.03 9.98
CA THR A 363 -33.75 6.28 9.57
C THR A 363 -33.43 7.02 10.87
N VAL A 364 -32.12 7.06 11.21
CA VAL A 364 -31.65 7.80 12.38
C VAL A 364 -32.09 9.24 12.14
N ASN A 365 -33.09 9.69 12.90
CA ASN A 365 -33.54 11.06 12.78
C ASN A 365 -32.49 11.96 13.43
N LEU A 366 -31.60 12.49 12.62
CA LEU A 366 -30.50 13.37 13.05
C LEU A 366 -30.98 14.67 13.72
N ASN A 367 -32.29 14.95 13.68
CA ASN A 367 -32.90 16.11 14.37
C ASN A 367 -33.29 15.81 15.82
N GLN A 368 -33.01 14.62 16.35
CA GLN A 368 -33.18 14.30 17.76
C GLN A 368 -32.08 14.95 18.61
N ASP A 369 -32.31 15.10 19.88
CA ASP A 369 -31.29 15.52 20.82
C ASP A 369 -30.18 14.44 20.95
N ILE A 370 -28.98 14.86 21.28
CA ILE A 370 -27.80 14.00 21.29
C ILE A 370 -27.91 12.84 22.31
N GLN A 371 -28.67 13.00 23.37
CA GLN A 371 -28.89 11.94 24.36
C GLN A 371 -29.81 10.84 23.79
N SER A 372 -30.83 11.21 23.01
CA SER A 372 -31.67 10.26 22.29
C SER A 372 -30.89 9.52 21.21
N LEU A 373 -30.06 10.23 20.46
CA LEU A 373 -29.13 9.61 19.50
C LEU A 373 -28.18 8.63 20.17
N PHE A 374 -27.64 8.96 21.34
CA PHE A 374 -26.78 8.05 22.12
C PHE A 374 -27.54 6.79 22.57
N LYS A 375 -28.80 6.94 23.06
CA LYS A 375 -29.62 5.79 23.44
C LYS A 375 -29.95 4.87 22.26
N ASP A 376 -30.30 5.44 21.11
CA ASP A 376 -30.58 4.68 19.89
C ASP A 376 -29.31 3.97 19.39
N TYR A 377 -28.14 4.65 19.39
CA TYR A 377 -26.85 4.07 19.05
C TYR A 377 -26.46 2.94 20.01
N PHE A 378 -26.59 3.17 21.32
CA PHE A 378 -26.28 2.13 22.33
C PHE A 378 -27.17 0.91 22.14
N LYS A 379 -28.47 1.11 21.94
CA LYS A 379 -29.44 0.05 21.69
C LYS A 379 -29.11 -0.73 20.41
N SER A 380 -28.67 -0.04 19.35
CA SER A 380 -28.27 -0.67 18.09
C SER A 380 -26.98 -1.51 18.22
N LYS A 381 -26.05 -1.08 19.07
CA LYS A 381 -24.76 -1.78 19.30
C LYS A 381 -24.84 -2.89 20.35
N ASN A 382 -25.83 -2.84 21.23
CA ASN A 382 -26.00 -3.81 22.32
C ASN A 382 -27.25 -4.70 22.17
N ASN A 383 -27.57 -5.09 20.92
CA ASN A 383 -28.63 -6.04 20.59
C ASN A 383 -30.02 -5.66 21.17
N GLY A 384 -30.36 -4.38 21.10
CA GLY A 384 -31.64 -3.88 21.58
C GLY A 384 -31.70 -3.58 23.09
N GLN A 385 -30.60 -3.78 23.82
CA GLN A 385 -30.53 -3.46 25.26
C GLN A 385 -30.43 -1.92 25.42
N GLU A 386 -31.24 -1.40 26.31
CA GLU A 386 -31.23 0.03 26.62
C GLU A 386 -30.08 0.41 27.55
N ALA A 387 -29.52 1.62 27.36
CA ALA A 387 -28.52 2.16 28.26
C ALA A 387 -29.14 2.39 29.67
N ASN A 388 -28.47 1.90 30.72
CA ASN A 388 -28.89 2.12 32.09
C ASN A 388 -28.68 3.60 32.52
N GLU A 389 -29.29 3.98 33.65
CA GLU A 389 -29.24 5.37 34.15
C GLU A 389 -27.79 5.83 34.44
N ASP A 390 -26.93 4.95 34.94
CA ASP A 390 -25.54 5.29 35.26
C ASP A 390 -24.74 5.65 34.00
N LEU A 391 -24.96 4.91 32.92
CA LEU A 391 -24.33 5.16 31.63
C LEU A 391 -24.84 6.48 30.99
N ILE A 392 -26.12 6.76 31.15
CA ILE A 392 -26.71 8.01 30.68
C ILE A 392 -26.17 9.19 31.48
N ASN A 393 -26.01 9.05 32.78
CA ASN A 393 -25.44 10.07 33.64
C ASN A 393 -23.97 10.35 33.27
N LEU A 394 -23.17 9.32 33.07
CA LEU A 394 -21.77 9.43 32.60
C LEU A 394 -21.68 10.12 31.24
N PHE A 395 -22.58 9.76 30.30
CA PHE A 395 -22.65 10.43 29.00
C PHE A 395 -22.96 11.91 29.13
N ASN A 396 -23.88 12.29 30.02
CA ASN A 396 -24.23 13.68 30.26
C ASN A 396 -23.11 14.46 30.93
N GLU A 397 -22.35 13.86 31.85
CA GLU A 397 -21.13 14.45 32.44
C GLU A 397 -20.10 14.78 31.36
N ILE A 398 -19.81 13.83 30.48
CA ILE A 398 -18.82 14.01 29.39
C ILE A 398 -19.30 15.08 28.38
N LYS A 399 -20.61 15.15 28.11
CA LYS A 399 -21.18 16.14 27.19
C LYS A 399 -21.05 17.58 27.71
N ASN A 400 -21.04 17.76 29.03
CA ASN A 400 -21.02 19.07 29.69
C ASN A 400 -19.60 19.53 30.10
N LEU A 401 -18.58 18.75 29.78
CA LEU A 401 -17.14 19.10 29.83
C LEU A 401 -16.72 19.82 28.54
#